data_478995453f76a550d9676f61770f3b4c
#
_entry.id   478995453f76a550d9676f61770f3b4c
#
_cell.length_a   1.000
_cell.length_b   1.000
_cell.length_c   1.000
_cell.angle_alpha   90.00
_cell.angle_beta   90.00
_cell.angle_gamma   90.00
#
_symmetry.space_group_name_H-M   'P 1'
#
loop_
_entity.id
_entity.type
_entity.pdbx_description
1 polymer ?
#
loop_
_entity_poly.entity_id
_entity_poly.type
_entity_poly.pdbx_seq_one_letter_code
_entity_poly.pdbx_strand_id
1 'polypeptide(L)'
;MFYWFLKRIVLGPILRLIFRPYVIGAENVPAEGGAIFASNHLSFSDSIFLPLVVERRITFLAKADYFTGAGFKGWLTAKFFRGVGQLPVDRSGGSASEAALRTGLRILRRGECLGIYPEGTRSPDGRLYRGKTGVARMALEAEVPVLPVAMIDTEKIQPPGRKRPTLGIRVGIKIGAPLDFSRYEGMEGDRFVLRSITDEIMYELMELSGREYVDIYAQVAKDRAKAEKAEAKAAREPEDPAATAGGPDGQAPAA
;
A
#
# COMPACT_ATOMS: atom_id res chain seq x y z
N MET A 1 4.87 18.36 16.45
CA MET A 1 5.02 17.85 17.84
C MET A 1 4.29 16.53 18.07
N PHE A 2 3.00 16.38 17.75
CA PHE A 2 2.21 15.17 18.04
C PHE A 2 2.75 13.89 17.36
N TYR A 3 3.21 13.96 16.10
CA TYR A 3 3.86 12.84 15.40
C TYR A 3 5.08 12.30 16.18
N TRP A 4 5.98 13.17 16.61
CA TRP A 4 7.19 12.80 17.35
C TRP A 4 6.89 12.26 18.74
N PHE A 5 5.86 12.81 19.40
CA PHE A 5 5.36 12.28 20.68
C PHE A 5 4.86 10.85 20.53
N LEU A 6 4.01 10.57 19.54
CA LEU A 6 3.54 9.20 19.26
C LEU A 6 4.72 8.28 18.91
N LYS A 7 5.61 8.72 18.03
CA LYS A 7 6.73 7.90 17.55
C LYS A 7 7.74 7.58 18.63
N ARG A 8 8.12 8.54 19.47
CA ARG A 8 9.23 8.39 20.44
C ARG A 8 8.78 7.98 21.83
N ILE A 9 7.57 8.37 22.25
CA ILE A 9 7.14 8.21 23.64
C ILE A 9 6.02 7.18 23.79
N VAL A 10 5.04 7.13 22.91
CA VAL A 10 3.86 6.27 23.09
C VAL A 10 3.95 5.00 22.25
N LEU A 11 3.75 5.13 20.93
CA LEU A 11 3.66 3.95 20.05
C LEU A 11 5.03 3.32 19.78
N GLY A 12 6.07 4.13 19.61
CA GLY A 12 7.38 3.64 19.24
C GLY A 12 7.98 2.64 20.22
N PRO A 13 8.07 2.94 21.52
CA PRO A 13 8.60 2.00 22.52
C PRO A 13 7.78 0.70 22.58
N ILE A 14 6.45 0.80 22.55
CA ILE A 14 5.55 -0.35 22.59
C ILE A 14 5.75 -1.26 21.36
N LEU A 15 5.76 -0.67 20.15
CA LEU A 15 5.92 -1.44 18.92
C LEU A 15 7.33 -2.05 18.82
N ARG A 16 8.38 -1.34 19.26
CA ARG A 16 9.74 -1.88 19.32
C ARG A 16 9.87 -3.03 20.30
N LEU A 17 9.22 -2.98 21.44
CA LEU A 17 9.22 -4.04 22.44
C LEU A 17 8.51 -5.30 21.92
N ILE A 18 7.33 -5.14 21.31
CA ILE A 18 6.49 -6.26 20.88
C ILE A 18 7.02 -6.90 19.58
N PHE A 19 7.39 -6.09 18.58
CA PHE A 19 7.69 -6.56 17.23
C PHE A 19 9.18 -6.56 16.90
N ARG A 20 10.03 -5.96 17.75
CA ARG A 20 11.49 -5.89 17.62
C ARG A 20 11.94 -5.62 16.18
N PRO A 21 11.44 -4.55 15.54
CA PRO A 21 11.76 -4.26 14.15
C PRO A 21 13.27 -4.09 13.97
N TYR A 22 13.80 -4.62 12.88
CA TYR A 22 15.17 -4.37 12.47
C TYR A 22 15.19 -3.63 11.14
N VAL A 23 16.23 -2.83 10.95
CA VAL A 23 16.44 -2.07 9.72
C VAL A 23 17.82 -2.36 9.16
N ILE A 24 17.91 -2.48 7.84
CA ILE A 24 19.15 -2.61 7.08
C ILE A 24 19.14 -1.49 6.04
N GLY A 25 20.27 -0.78 5.86
CA GLY A 25 20.38 0.32 4.90
C GLY A 25 19.79 1.64 5.41
N ALA A 26 19.69 1.84 6.74
CA ALA A 26 19.23 3.12 7.29
C ALA A 26 20.14 4.30 6.89
N GLU A 27 21.41 4.04 6.64
CA GLU A 27 22.42 4.97 6.15
C GLU A 27 22.13 5.50 4.74
N ASN A 28 21.31 4.82 3.97
CA ASN A 28 20.90 5.25 2.63
C ASN A 28 19.90 6.41 2.66
N VAL A 29 19.30 6.69 3.83
CA VAL A 29 18.32 7.76 3.96
C VAL A 29 19.01 9.12 3.93
N PRO A 30 18.74 10.00 2.94
CA PRO A 30 19.36 11.30 2.87
C PRO A 30 18.99 12.14 4.10
N ALA A 31 19.97 12.84 4.67
CA ALA A 31 19.76 13.66 5.86
C ALA A 31 18.79 14.82 5.59
N GLU A 32 18.81 15.39 4.40
CA GLU A 32 18.03 16.55 3.99
C GLU A 32 17.43 16.35 2.60
N GLY A 33 16.61 17.29 2.16
CA GLY A 33 15.96 17.26 0.84
C GLY A 33 14.74 16.33 0.76
N GLY A 34 13.99 16.44 -0.32
CA GLY A 34 12.88 15.55 -0.63
C GLY A 34 13.37 14.15 -0.99
N ALA A 35 12.61 13.13 -0.62
CA ALA A 35 12.89 11.76 -1.04
C ALA A 35 11.62 10.92 -1.10
N ILE A 36 11.54 10.00 -2.06
CA ILE A 36 10.45 9.05 -2.19
C ILE A 36 10.89 7.71 -1.60
N PHE A 37 10.14 7.18 -0.65
CA PHE A 37 10.28 5.82 -0.15
C PHE A 37 9.29 4.93 -0.89
N ALA A 38 9.76 4.25 -1.93
CA ALA A 38 8.95 3.31 -2.71
C ALA A 38 9.01 1.93 -2.05
N SER A 39 7.88 1.43 -1.57
CA SER A 39 7.84 0.19 -0.80
C SER A 39 6.86 -0.83 -1.40
N ASN A 40 7.15 -2.13 -1.27
CA ASN A 40 6.16 -3.18 -1.41
C ASN A 40 5.06 -3.01 -0.34
N HIS A 41 3.86 -3.51 -0.61
CA HIS A 41 2.73 -3.33 0.30
C HIS A 41 2.10 -4.65 0.70
N LEU A 42 2.43 -5.14 1.87
CA LEU A 42 2.01 -6.44 2.38
C LEU A 42 0.90 -6.32 3.43
N SER A 43 0.95 -5.27 4.26
CA SER A 43 0.07 -5.11 5.40
C SER A 43 -0.31 -3.64 5.62
N PHE A 44 -1.41 -3.42 6.32
CA PHE A 44 -1.75 -2.09 6.84
C PHE A 44 -0.65 -1.51 7.73
N SER A 45 0.06 -2.38 8.45
CA SER A 45 1.12 -1.98 9.39
C SER A 45 2.38 -1.44 8.72
N ASP A 46 2.57 -1.63 7.40
CA ASP A 46 3.73 -1.11 6.67
C ASP A 46 3.89 0.40 6.86
N SER A 47 2.77 1.14 6.74
CA SER A 47 2.74 2.60 6.95
C SER A 47 2.95 3.04 8.41
N ILE A 48 3.12 2.10 9.33
CA ILE A 48 3.45 2.34 10.74
C ILE A 48 4.91 2.00 10.99
N PHE A 49 5.36 0.81 10.54
CA PHE A 49 6.71 0.34 10.84
C PHE A 49 7.80 1.09 10.07
N LEU A 50 7.57 1.44 8.79
CA LEU A 50 8.56 2.22 8.06
C LEU A 50 8.82 3.60 8.68
N PRO A 51 7.81 4.43 9.00
CA PRO A 51 8.04 5.68 9.73
C PRO A 51 8.61 5.49 11.14
N LEU A 52 8.39 4.32 11.76
CA LEU A 52 8.91 4.04 13.10
C LEU A 52 10.43 3.96 13.12
N VAL A 53 11.04 3.35 12.11
CA VAL A 53 12.49 3.09 12.06
C VAL A 53 13.29 4.18 11.38
N VAL A 54 12.71 4.91 10.43
CA VAL A 54 13.37 6.03 9.73
C VAL A 54 13.34 7.29 10.62
N GLU A 55 14.47 7.95 10.82
CA GLU A 55 14.53 9.14 11.67
C GLU A 55 13.78 10.35 11.11
N ARG A 56 13.74 10.48 9.79
CA ARG A 56 12.96 11.52 9.11
C ARG A 56 11.47 11.22 9.15
N ARG A 57 10.64 12.27 9.08
CA ARG A 57 9.20 12.11 8.96
C ARG A 57 8.86 11.67 7.55
N ILE A 58 8.21 10.52 7.42
CA ILE A 58 7.66 10.04 6.16
C ILE A 58 6.16 10.29 6.17
N THR A 59 5.66 10.92 5.11
CA THR A 59 4.23 11.17 4.90
C THR A 59 3.68 10.17 3.89
N PHE A 60 2.60 9.47 4.24
CA PHE A 60 1.88 8.58 3.34
C PHE A 60 0.56 9.18 2.91
N LEU A 61 0.11 8.85 1.69
CA LEU A 61 -1.20 9.21 1.19
C LEU A 61 -2.20 8.09 1.51
N ALA A 62 -3.22 8.39 2.32
CA ALA A 62 -4.24 7.45 2.73
C ALA A 62 -5.63 7.82 2.20
N LYS A 63 -6.54 6.84 2.10
CA LYS A 63 -7.91 7.05 1.64
C LYS A 63 -8.63 8.06 2.53
N ALA A 64 -9.31 9.03 1.92
CA ALA A 64 -10.02 10.10 2.63
C ALA A 64 -11.04 9.58 3.67
N ASP A 65 -11.63 8.40 3.43
CA ASP A 65 -12.60 7.77 4.33
C ASP A 65 -12.07 7.57 5.76
N TYR A 66 -10.75 7.42 5.94
CA TYR A 66 -10.16 7.31 7.29
C TYR A 66 -10.20 8.64 8.07
N PHE A 67 -10.47 9.75 7.39
CA PHE A 67 -10.45 11.10 7.97
C PHE A 67 -11.84 11.75 8.07
N THR A 68 -12.85 11.13 7.44
CA THR A 68 -14.23 11.68 7.32
C THR A 68 -15.26 10.91 8.14
N GLY A 69 -14.83 9.94 8.95
CA GLY A 69 -15.72 9.18 9.81
C GLY A 69 -16.48 10.06 10.83
N ALA A 70 -17.78 9.82 11.01
CA ALA A 70 -18.61 10.58 11.93
C ALA A 70 -18.37 10.23 13.41
N GLY A 71 -18.66 11.19 14.29
CA GLY A 71 -18.63 11.03 15.74
C GLY A 71 -17.24 10.89 16.35
N PHE A 72 -17.19 10.58 17.66
CA PHE A 72 -15.94 10.49 18.42
C PHE A 72 -14.96 9.43 17.86
N LYS A 73 -15.47 8.30 17.39
CA LYS A 73 -14.67 7.24 16.75
C LYS A 73 -14.00 7.74 15.47
N GLY A 74 -14.73 8.45 14.60
CA GLY A 74 -14.19 9.03 13.37
C GLY A 74 -13.14 10.09 13.66
N TRP A 75 -13.40 10.97 14.63
CA TRP A 75 -12.45 11.98 15.07
C TRP A 75 -11.15 11.34 15.60
N LEU A 76 -11.25 10.31 16.46
CA LEU A 76 -10.07 9.61 16.99
C LEU A 76 -9.27 8.93 15.90
N THR A 77 -9.95 8.29 14.94
CA THR A 77 -9.33 7.66 13.79
C THR A 77 -8.58 8.70 12.94
N ALA A 78 -9.23 9.80 12.59
CA ALA A 78 -8.60 10.88 11.82
C ALA A 78 -7.38 11.49 12.55
N LYS A 79 -7.49 11.69 13.86
CA LYS A 79 -6.38 12.18 14.70
C LYS A 79 -5.21 11.19 14.74
N PHE A 80 -5.50 9.90 14.83
CA PHE A 80 -4.49 8.85 14.77
C PHE A 80 -3.76 8.86 13.42
N PHE A 81 -4.49 8.81 12.29
CA PHE A 81 -3.86 8.79 10.96
C PHE A 81 -3.01 10.03 10.69
N ARG A 82 -3.49 11.21 11.06
CA ARG A 82 -2.68 12.44 11.00
C ARG A 82 -1.46 12.36 11.92
N GLY A 83 -1.62 11.76 13.10
CA GLY A 83 -0.56 11.58 14.08
C GLY A 83 0.56 10.66 13.61
N VAL A 84 0.24 9.64 12.82
CA VAL A 84 1.24 8.73 12.23
C VAL A 84 1.76 9.21 10.86
N GLY A 85 1.47 10.47 10.47
CA GLY A 85 2.04 11.08 9.26
C GLY A 85 1.26 10.77 7.98
N GLN A 86 -0.02 10.40 8.07
CA GLN A 86 -0.82 10.16 6.88
C GLN A 86 -1.66 11.39 6.50
N LEU A 87 -1.76 11.64 5.19
CA LEU A 87 -2.59 12.70 4.62
C LEU A 87 -3.74 12.10 3.80
N PRO A 88 -4.96 12.69 3.92
CA PRO A 88 -6.09 12.24 3.14
C PRO A 88 -5.89 12.56 1.65
N VAL A 89 -6.21 11.59 0.80
CA VAL A 89 -6.36 11.78 -0.63
C VAL A 89 -7.68 11.16 -1.05
N ASP A 90 -8.48 11.95 -1.77
CA ASP A 90 -9.65 11.43 -2.42
C ASP A 90 -9.21 10.50 -3.56
N ARG A 91 -9.70 9.27 -3.54
CA ARG A 91 -9.45 8.24 -4.55
C ARG A 91 -10.70 7.92 -5.35
N SER A 92 -11.76 8.71 -5.20
CA SER A 92 -13.01 8.59 -5.94
C SER A 92 -12.92 9.40 -7.25
N GLY A 93 -13.17 8.74 -8.37
CA GLY A 93 -13.23 9.38 -9.69
C GLY A 93 -11.92 9.42 -10.48
N GLY A 94 -12.03 9.86 -11.75
CA GLY A 94 -10.92 9.88 -12.72
C GLY A 94 -9.77 10.83 -12.38
N SER A 95 -10.02 11.86 -11.56
CA SER A 95 -9.01 12.84 -11.11
C SER A 95 -8.26 12.42 -9.84
N ALA A 96 -8.57 11.25 -9.26
CA ALA A 96 -8.01 10.80 -7.99
C ALA A 96 -6.48 10.61 -8.04
N SER A 97 -5.97 10.08 -9.14
CA SER A 97 -4.52 9.91 -9.33
C SER A 97 -3.80 11.25 -9.45
N GLU A 98 -4.43 12.23 -10.11
CA GLU A 98 -3.87 13.57 -10.26
C GLU A 98 -3.87 14.35 -8.93
N ALA A 99 -4.90 14.20 -8.11
CA ALA A 99 -4.94 14.78 -6.77
C ALA A 99 -3.84 14.19 -5.85
N ALA A 100 -3.62 12.88 -5.94
CA ALA A 100 -2.53 12.20 -5.24
C ALA A 100 -1.15 12.70 -5.70
N LEU A 101 -0.95 12.82 -7.02
CA LEU A 101 0.27 13.34 -7.61
C LEU A 101 0.57 14.76 -7.11
N ARG A 102 -0.38 15.69 -7.24
CA ARG A 102 -0.21 17.09 -6.78
C ARG A 102 0.10 17.18 -5.29
N THR A 103 -0.53 16.32 -4.48
CA THR A 103 -0.26 16.30 -3.03
C THR A 103 1.14 15.76 -2.75
N GLY A 104 1.56 14.70 -3.43
CA GLY A 104 2.92 14.14 -3.33
C GLY A 104 3.99 15.16 -3.72
N LEU A 105 3.82 15.81 -4.87
CA LEU A 105 4.76 16.84 -5.34
C LEU A 105 4.89 18.00 -4.35
N ARG A 106 3.78 18.43 -3.73
CA ARG A 106 3.83 19.49 -2.70
C ARG A 106 4.67 19.09 -1.48
N ILE A 107 4.60 17.82 -1.06
CA ILE A 107 5.41 17.27 0.04
C ILE A 107 6.89 17.29 -0.36
N LEU A 108 7.22 16.71 -1.51
CA LEU A 108 8.59 16.56 -1.99
C LEU A 108 9.28 17.91 -2.21
N ARG A 109 8.59 18.88 -2.82
CA ARG A 109 9.11 20.25 -3.05
C ARG A 109 9.35 21.05 -1.77
N ARG A 110 8.82 20.60 -0.63
CA ARG A 110 9.15 21.16 0.71
C ARG A 110 10.37 20.52 1.35
N GLY A 111 11.06 19.62 0.63
CA GLY A 111 12.15 18.84 1.19
C GLY A 111 11.71 17.75 2.17
N GLU A 112 10.43 17.35 2.14
CA GLU A 112 9.88 16.32 3.02
C GLU A 112 9.90 14.94 2.32
N CYS A 113 9.83 13.86 3.13
CA CYS A 113 9.81 12.50 2.59
C CYS A 113 8.38 12.01 2.34
N LEU A 114 8.18 11.37 1.19
CA LEU A 114 6.93 10.74 0.77
C LEU A 114 7.07 9.23 0.76
N GLY A 115 6.21 8.52 1.47
CA GLY A 115 6.07 7.07 1.33
C GLY A 115 5.00 6.72 0.28
N ILE A 116 5.35 5.84 -0.64
CA ILE A 116 4.45 5.38 -1.70
C ILE A 116 4.55 3.87 -1.87
N TYR A 117 3.44 3.27 -2.23
CA TYR A 117 3.37 1.87 -2.65
C TYR A 117 3.11 1.85 -4.16
N PRO A 118 4.13 1.55 -5.00
CA PRO A 118 3.98 1.59 -6.46
C PRO A 118 2.87 0.66 -6.98
N GLU A 119 2.64 -0.46 -6.33
CA GLU A 119 1.56 -1.40 -6.64
C GLU A 119 0.15 -0.78 -6.51
N GLY A 120 0.01 0.30 -5.73
CA GLY A 120 -1.23 1.05 -5.50
C GLY A 120 -2.24 0.34 -4.59
N THR A 121 -2.00 -0.89 -4.19
CA THR A 121 -2.81 -1.66 -3.24
C THR A 121 -1.97 -2.76 -2.59
N ARG A 122 -2.41 -3.30 -1.45
CA ARG A 122 -1.73 -4.42 -0.79
C ARG A 122 -1.68 -5.64 -1.70
N SER A 123 -0.57 -6.36 -1.67
CA SER A 123 -0.46 -7.67 -2.32
C SER A 123 -1.51 -8.64 -1.77
N PRO A 124 -2.18 -9.45 -2.60
CA PRO A 124 -3.14 -10.43 -2.13
C PRO A 124 -2.49 -11.68 -1.52
N ASP A 125 -1.27 -12.01 -1.89
CA ASP A 125 -0.59 -13.27 -1.63
C ASP A 125 0.89 -13.14 -1.22
N GLY A 126 1.37 -11.91 -1.07
CA GLY A 126 2.74 -11.61 -0.69
C GLY A 126 3.73 -11.49 -1.85
N ARG A 127 3.32 -11.74 -3.09
CA ARG A 127 4.15 -11.48 -4.28
C ARG A 127 4.24 -9.99 -4.58
N LEU A 128 5.21 -9.59 -5.38
CA LEU A 128 5.39 -8.23 -5.85
C LEU A 128 4.70 -8.06 -7.21
N TYR A 129 3.89 -7.03 -7.36
CA TYR A 129 3.09 -6.78 -8.54
C TYR A 129 3.53 -5.54 -9.30
N ARG A 130 3.15 -5.46 -10.58
CA ARG A 130 3.48 -4.35 -11.47
C ARG A 130 3.17 -2.98 -10.86
N GLY A 131 4.18 -2.10 -10.83
CA GLY A 131 4.07 -0.75 -10.31
C GLY A 131 3.32 0.20 -11.26
N LYS A 132 2.63 1.18 -10.69
CA LYS A 132 2.04 2.31 -11.40
C LYS A 132 3.08 3.41 -11.61
N THR A 133 3.03 4.09 -12.74
CA THR A 133 4.02 5.10 -13.15
C THR A 133 3.99 6.41 -12.36
N GLY A 134 3.03 6.57 -11.44
CA GLY A 134 2.94 7.77 -10.61
C GLY A 134 4.19 8.03 -9.73
N VAL A 135 4.89 6.97 -9.31
CA VAL A 135 6.14 7.11 -8.56
C VAL A 135 7.25 7.73 -9.42
N ALA A 136 7.42 7.25 -10.65
CA ALA A 136 8.39 7.77 -11.61
C ALA A 136 8.09 9.23 -11.97
N ARG A 137 6.82 9.56 -12.24
CA ARG A 137 6.41 10.91 -12.52
C ARG A 137 6.71 11.86 -11.35
N MET A 138 6.43 11.46 -10.10
CA MET A 138 6.76 12.28 -8.94
C MET A 138 8.26 12.45 -8.75
N ALA A 139 9.05 11.42 -9.01
CA ALA A 139 10.51 11.49 -8.89
C ALA A 139 11.10 12.53 -9.88
N LEU A 140 10.65 12.49 -11.15
CA LEU A 140 11.11 13.44 -12.17
C LEU A 140 10.61 14.87 -11.92
N GLU A 141 9.28 15.05 -11.71
CA GLU A 141 8.71 16.40 -11.51
C GLU A 141 9.19 17.09 -10.22
N ALA A 142 9.62 16.35 -9.22
CA ALA A 142 10.16 16.90 -7.97
C ALA A 142 11.69 16.86 -7.89
N GLU A 143 12.36 16.24 -8.86
CA GLU A 143 13.83 16.10 -8.93
C GLU A 143 14.41 15.51 -7.63
N VAL A 144 13.81 14.40 -7.18
CA VAL A 144 14.19 13.77 -5.91
C VAL A 144 14.55 12.29 -6.10
N PRO A 145 15.47 11.76 -5.29
CA PRO A 145 15.82 10.35 -5.33
C PRO A 145 14.67 9.46 -4.85
N VAL A 146 14.65 8.22 -5.36
CA VAL A 146 13.75 7.17 -4.91
C VAL A 146 14.53 6.12 -4.13
N LEU A 147 14.12 5.86 -2.89
CA LEU A 147 14.66 4.78 -2.07
C LEU A 147 13.73 3.57 -2.18
N PRO A 148 14.19 2.46 -2.76
CA PRO A 148 13.44 1.20 -2.71
C PRO A 148 13.44 0.67 -1.28
N VAL A 149 12.28 0.24 -0.77
CA VAL A 149 12.12 -0.25 0.59
C VAL A 149 11.39 -1.58 0.60
N ALA A 150 12.01 -2.61 1.14
CA ALA A 150 11.36 -3.89 1.34
C ALA A 150 10.83 -4.05 2.76
N MET A 151 9.53 -4.20 2.89
CA MET A 151 8.87 -4.65 4.12
C MET A 151 8.90 -6.17 4.17
N ILE A 152 9.29 -6.73 5.32
CA ILE A 152 9.47 -8.17 5.50
C ILE A 152 8.64 -8.62 6.70
N ASP A 153 7.84 -9.68 6.51
CA ASP A 153 7.02 -10.34 7.52
C ASP A 153 5.88 -9.50 8.10
N THR A 154 5.57 -8.34 7.54
CA THR A 154 4.44 -7.51 7.99
C THR A 154 3.09 -8.16 7.68
N GLU A 155 2.98 -8.97 6.62
CA GLU A 155 1.80 -9.78 6.32
C GLU A 155 1.48 -10.80 7.41
N LYS A 156 2.50 -11.28 8.14
CA LYS A 156 2.33 -12.23 9.24
C LYS A 156 1.71 -11.58 10.48
N ILE A 157 1.91 -10.26 10.66
CA ILE A 157 1.27 -9.49 11.74
C ILE A 157 -0.22 -9.42 11.52
N GLN A 158 -0.65 -9.01 10.33
CA GLN A 158 -2.07 -8.86 10.01
C GLN A 158 -2.37 -9.43 8.62
N PRO A 159 -2.52 -10.77 8.52
CA PRO A 159 -2.94 -11.43 7.30
C PRO A 159 -4.27 -10.88 6.76
N PRO A 160 -4.52 -10.97 5.45
CA PRO A 160 -5.79 -10.57 4.85
C PRO A 160 -6.99 -11.19 5.57
N GLY A 161 -7.98 -10.35 5.93
CA GLY A 161 -9.20 -10.78 6.65
C GLY A 161 -9.08 -10.83 8.19
N ARG A 162 -7.88 -10.78 8.75
CA ARG A 162 -7.69 -10.79 10.21
C ARG A 162 -7.75 -9.37 10.78
N LYS A 163 -8.61 -9.15 11.79
CA LYS A 163 -8.77 -7.83 12.42
C LYS A 163 -7.75 -7.57 13.53
N ARG A 164 -7.31 -8.63 14.24
CA ARG A 164 -6.35 -8.52 15.36
C ARG A 164 -4.94 -8.84 14.90
N PRO A 165 -3.93 -8.04 15.29
CA PRO A 165 -2.54 -8.32 14.95
C PRO A 165 -2.04 -9.56 15.71
N THR A 166 -1.13 -10.31 15.08
CA THR A 166 -0.35 -11.37 15.73
C THR A 166 0.86 -10.71 16.40
N LEU A 167 1.01 -10.91 17.69
CA LEU A 167 2.13 -10.33 18.46
C LEU A 167 3.39 -11.20 18.36
N GLY A 168 4.54 -10.62 18.64
CA GLY A 168 5.82 -11.33 18.68
C GLY A 168 6.47 -11.62 17.32
N ILE A 169 5.85 -11.20 16.22
CA ILE A 169 6.46 -11.29 14.88
C ILE A 169 7.55 -10.23 14.76
N ARG A 170 8.76 -10.65 14.38
CA ARG A 170 9.85 -9.72 14.10
C ARG A 170 9.72 -9.14 12.70
N VAL A 171 9.62 -7.80 12.61
CA VAL A 171 9.46 -7.08 11.34
C VAL A 171 10.81 -6.68 10.78
N GLY A 172 11.04 -6.88 9.49
CA GLY A 172 12.21 -6.40 8.79
C GLY A 172 11.89 -5.23 7.87
N ILE A 173 12.79 -4.25 7.82
CA ILE A 173 12.78 -3.16 6.86
C ILE A 173 14.16 -3.09 6.21
N LYS A 174 14.23 -3.26 4.88
CA LYS A 174 15.46 -3.06 4.14
C LYS A 174 15.29 -1.82 3.26
N ILE A 175 16.24 -0.89 3.32
CA ILE A 175 16.26 0.33 2.53
C ILE A 175 17.42 0.23 1.56
N GLY A 176 17.14 0.19 0.27
CA GLY A 176 18.14 0.14 -0.79
C GLY A 176 18.83 1.48 -1.01
N ALA A 177 19.85 1.47 -1.85
CA ALA A 177 20.54 2.68 -2.29
C ALA A 177 19.56 3.65 -2.98
N PRO A 178 19.76 4.97 -2.85
CA PRO A 178 18.96 5.95 -3.57
C PRO A 178 19.13 5.79 -5.08
N LEU A 179 18.03 5.69 -5.81
CA LEU A 179 17.98 5.68 -7.27
C LEU A 179 17.87 7.13 -7.75
N ASP A 180 18.79 7.54 -8.59
CA ASP A 180 18.80 8.85 -9.25
C ASP A 180 18.35 8.73 -10.69
N PHE A 181 17.35 9.54 -11.05
CA PHE A 181 16.75 9.58 -12.38
C PHE A 181 17.00 10.91 -13.12
N SER A 182 17.95 11.72 -12.65
CA SER A 182 18.32 13.03 -13.27
C SER A 182 18.63 12.92 -14.77
N ARG A 183 19.12 11.75 -15.22
CA ARG A 183 19.34 11.47 -16.65
C ARG A 183 18.10 11.54 -17.54
N TYR A 184 16.91 11.56 -16.94
CA TYR A 184 15.61 11.66 -17.62
C TYR A 184 14.89 12.99 -17.36
N GLU A 185 15.60 14.00 -16.87
CA GLU A 185 15.04 15.34 -16.65
C GLU A 185 14.40 15.89 -17.94
N GLY A 186 13.23 16.52 -17.82
CA GLY A 186 12.45 17.02 -18.95
C GLY A 186 11.59 15.96 -19.67
N MET A 187 11.62 14.69 -19.23
CA MET A 187 10.87 13.58 -19.84
C MET A 187 9.67 13.12 -19.01
N GLU A 188 9.14 13.96 -18.11
CA GLU A 188 8.03 13.63 -17.19
C GLU A 188 6.71 13.29 -17.89
N GLY A 189 6.58 13.68 -19.18
CA GLY A 189 5.45 13.35 -20.04
C GLY A 189 5.62 12.10 -20.89
N ASP A 190 6.84 11.55 -20.98
CA ASP A 190 7.12 10.38 -21.81
C ASP A 190 6.70 9.08 -21.08
N ARG A 191 5.71 8.39 -21.64
CA ARG A 191 5.16 7.16 -21.04
C ARG A 191 6.18 6.00 -21.03
N PHE A 192 7.09 5.93 -21.98
CA PHE A 192 8.10 4.89 -22.05
C PHE A 192 9.17 5.12 -20.98
N VAL A 193 9.62 6.36 -20.82
CA VAL A 193 10.55 6.75 -19.75
C VAL A 193 9.93 6.48 -18.37
N LEU A 194 8.71 6.93 -18.13
CA LEU A 194 8.01 6.68 -16.87
C LEU A 194 7.84 5.18 -16.59
N ARG A 195 7.59 4.37 -17.63
CA ARG A 195 7.48 2.92 -17.46
C ARG A 195 8.85 2.32 -17.12
N SER A 196 9.91 2.69 -17.83
CA SER A 196 11.28 2.22 -17.61
C SER A 196 11.75 2.52 -16.18
N ILE A 197 11.57 3.75 -15.71
CA ILE A 197 11.91 4.16 -14.34
C ILE A 197 11.10 3.33 -13.32
N THR A 198 9.80 3.14 -13.58
CA THR A 198 8.97 2.35 -12.66
C THR A 198 9.43 0.90 -12.61
N ASP A 199 9.78 0.31 -13.74
CA ASP A 199 10.28 -1.06 -13.80
C ASP A 199 11.62 -1.20 -13.08
N GLU A 200 12.53 -0.24 -13.24
CA GLU A 200 13.79 -0.19 -12.49
C GLU A 200 13.53 -0.16 -10.96
N ILE A 201 12.62 0.69 -10.49
CA ILE A 201 12.21 0.73 -9.07
C ILE A 201 11.63 -0.62 -8.62
N MET A 202 10.81 -1.26 -9.45
CA MET A 202 10.20 -2.55 -9.10
C MET A 202 11.20 -3.70 -9.09
N TYR A 203 12.20 -3.69 -9.96
CA TYR A 203 13.29 -4.67 -9.95
C TYR A 203 14.17 -4.52 -8.70
N GLU A 204 14.51 -3.30 -8.31
CA GLU A 204 15.21 -3.05 -7.05
C GLU A 204 14.40 -3.54 -5.83
N LEU A 205 13.08 -3.34 -5.85
CA LEU A 205 12.19 -3.87 -4.81
C LEU A 205 12.16 -5.41 -4.82
N MET A 206 12.18 -6.04 -5.98
CA MET A 206 12.23 -7.49 -6.13
C MET A 206 13.51 -8.05 -5.52
N GLU A 207 14.67 -7.53 -5.91
CA GLU A 207 15.97 -7.94 -5.38
C GLU A 207 16.06 -7.74 -3.85
N LEU A 208 15.64 -6.57 -3.37
CA LEU A 208 15.71 -6.20 -1.96
C LEU A 208 14.78 -7.05 -1.09
N SER A 209 13.59 -7.37 -1.59
CA SER A 209 12.58 -8.14 -0.87
C SER A 209 12.74 -9.65 -1.02
N GLY A 210 13.37 -10.11 -2.09
CA GLY A 210 13.43 -11.53 -2.46
C GLY A 210 12.06 -12.11 -2.85
N ARG A 211 11.10 -11.26 -3.24
CA ARG A 211 9.74 -11.68 -3.61
C ARG A 211 9.63 -11.95 -5.10
N GLU A 212 8.83 -12.96 -5.45
CA GLU A 212 8.47 -13.23 -6.85
C GLU A 212 7.76 -12.01 -7.45
N TYR A 213 8.23 -11.53 -8.60
CA TYR A 213 7.60 -10.46 -9.36
C TYR A 213 6.60 -11.01 -10.36
N VAL A 214 5.41 -10.42 -10.38
CA VAL A 214 4.33 -10.78 -11.31
C VAL A 214 3.94 -9.56 -12.13
N ASP A 215 4.16 -9.60 -13.44
CA ASP A 215 3.94 -8.47 -14.36
C ASP A 215 2.46 -8.24 -14.72
N ILE A 216 1.60 -8.21 -13.69
CA ILE A 216 0.22 -7.73 -13.77
C ILE A 216 -0.04 -6.77 -12.60
N TYR A 217 -1.05 -5.91 -12.72
CA TYR A 217 -1.43 -5.05 -11.60
C TYR A 217 -2.07 -5.86 -10.46
N ALA A 218 -1.72 -5.55 -9.22
CA ALA A 218 -2.25 -6.22 -8.02
C ALA A 218 -3.79 -6.20 -7.94
N GLN A 219 -4.44 -5.19 -8.50
CA GLN A 219 -5.90 -5.13 -8.56
C GLN A 219 -6.47 -6.25 -9.43
N VAL A 220 -5.85 -6.53 -10.59
CA VAL A 220 -6.26 -7.63 -11.48
C VAL A 220 -6.12 -8.98 -10.77
N ALA A 221 -5.01 -9.20 -10.06
CA ALA A 221 -4.81 -10.42 -9.27
C ALA A 221 -5.89 -10.59 -8.19
N LYS A 222 -6.27 -9.51 -7.50
CA LYS A 222 -7.35 -9.52 -6.51
C LYS A 222 -8.70 -9.86 -7.09
N ASP A 223 -9.01 -9.28 -8.25
CA ASP A 223 -10.31 -9.49 -8.91
C ASP A 223 -10.41 -10.95 -9.38
N ARG A 224 -9.33 -11.53 -9.90
CA ARG A 224 -9.26 -12.96 -10.25
C ARG A 224 -9.46 -13.86 -9.02
N ALA A 225 -8.72 -13.62 -7.94
CA ALA A 225 -8.85 -14.39 -6.71
C ALA A 225 -10.24 -14.27 -6.05
N LYS A 226 -10.92 -13.13 -6.25
CA LYS A 226 -12.30 -12.95 -5.79
C LYS A 226 -13.29 -13.74 -6.64
N ALA A 227 -13.10 -13.75 -7.96
CA ALA A 227 -13.94 -14.53 -8.89
C ALA A 227 -13.82 -16.03 -8.60
N GLU A 228 -12.59 -16.55 -8.51
CA GLU A 228 -12.32 -17.96 -8.16
C GLU A 228 -12.99 -18.40 -6.84
N LYS A 229 -12.91 -17.53 -5.82
CA LYS A 229 -13.57 -17.79 -4.53
C LYS A 229 -15.10 -17.78 -4.63
N ALA A 230 -15.67 -16.93 -5.47
CA ALA A 230 -17.11 -16.87 -5.69
C ALA A 230 -17.59 -18.14 -6.43
N GLU A 231 -16.88 -18.58 -7.45
CA GLU A 231 -17.16 -19.81 -8.20
C GLU A 231 -17.03 -21.05 -7.30
N ALA A 232 -15.96 -21.13 -6.49
CA ALA A 232 -15.76 -22.23 -5.56
C ALA A 232 -16.85 -22.27 -4.45
N LYS A 233 -17.40 -21.12 -4.09
CA LYS A 233 -18.53 -21.05 -3.15
C LYS A 233 -19.82 -21.51 -3.80
N ALA A 234 -20.12 -21.05 -5.01
CA ALA A 234 -21.31 -21.46 -5.77
C ALA A 234 -21.31 -22.98 -6.04
N ALA A 235 -20.15 -23.55 -6.37
CA ALA A 235 -20.02 -25.00 -6.57
C ALA A 235 -20.18 -25.85 -5.28
N ARG A 236 -20.15 -25.21 -4.10
CA ARG A 236 -20.33 -25.90 -2.81
C ARG A 236 -21.74 -25.75 -2.21
N GLU A 237 -22.55 -24.83 -2.74
CA GLU A 237 -23.96 -24.72 -2.34
C GLU A 237 -24.73 -25.86 -3.02
N PRO A 238 -25.35 -26.82 -2.29
CA PRO A 238 -26.11 -27.90 -2.90
C PRO A 238 -27.32 -27.30 -3.63
N GLU A 239 -27.60 -27.81 -4.83
CA GLU A 239 -28.85 -27.53 -5.53
C GLU A 239 -30.01 -27.84 -4.57
N ASP A 240 -30.86 -26.87 -4.31
CA ASP A 240 -32.06 -27.04 -3.48
C ASP A 240 -33.01 -28.02 -4.23
N PRO A 241 -33.23 -29.24 -3.73
CA PRO A 241 -34.05 -30.23 -4.42
C PRO A 241 -35.55 -29.85 -4.47
N ALA A 242 -35.95 -28.74 -3.90
CA ALA A 242 -37.33 -28.28 -3.88
C ALA A 242 -37.79 -27.56 -5.17
N ALA A 243 -36.87 -27.17 -6.06
CA ALA A 243 -37.22 -26.45 -7.29
C ALA A 243 -37.73 -27.34 -8.44
N THR A 244 -37.67 -28.67 -8.33
CA THR A 244 -38.08 -29.63 -9.39
C THR A 244 -39.40 -30.32 -9.15
N ALA A 245 -40.17 -30.00 -8.08
CA ALA A 245 -41.43 -30.66 -7.73
C ALA A 245 -42.69 -29.84 -8.11
N GLY A 246 -42.66 -29.14 -9.23
CA GLY A 246 -43.84 -28.43 -9.80
C GLY A 246 -44.27 -29.05 -11.12
N GLY A 247 -44.71 -30.31 -11.13
CA GLY A 247 -45.37 -30.91 -12.26
C GLY A 247 -46.83 -30.42 -12.42
N PRO A 248 -47.35 -30.26 -13.64
CA PRO A 248 -48.68 -29.71 -13.87
C PRO A 248 -49.79 -30.73 -13.50
N ASP A 249 -50.61 -30.36 -12.54
CA ASP A 249 -51.85 -31.09 -12.23
C ASP A 249 -52.78 -31.10 -13.45
N GLY A 250 -53.12 -32.32 -13.85
CA GLY A 250 -54.00 -32.60 -14.96
C GLY A 250 -55.44 -32.14 -14.67
N GLN A 251 -55.98 -31.38 -15.59
CA GLN A 251 -57.40 -31.17 -15.74
C GLN A 251 -58.06 -32.46 -16.25
N ALA A 252 -58.95 -33.03 -15.46
CA ALA A 252 -59.91 -34.05 -15.89
C ALA A 252 -61.14 -33.38 -16.53
N PRO A 253 -61.71 -33.90 -17.65
CA PRO A 253 -62.94 -33.36 -18.23
C PRO A 253 -64.16 -33.89 -17.49
N ALA A 254 -65.08 -33.00 -17.17
CA ALA A 254 -66.41 -33.34 -16.69
C ALA A 254 -67.32 -33.78 -17.87
N ALA A 255 -67.98 -34.91 -17.73
CA ALA A 255 -69.15 -35.35 -18.52
C ALA A 255 -70.43 -34.79 -17.91
#